data_4972911b051b6ac8c3193da619bf21a9
#
_entry.id   4972911b051b6ac8c3193da619bf21a9
#
_cell.length_a   1.000
_cell.length_b   1.000
_cell.length_c   1.000
_cell.angle_alpha   90.00
_cell.angle_beta   90.00
_cell.angle_gamma   90.00
#
_symmetry.space_group_name_H-M   'P 1'
#
loop_
_entity.id
_entity.type
_entity.pdbx_description
1 polymer ?
#
loop_
_entity_poly.entity_id
_entity_poly.type
_entity_poly.pdbx_seq_one_letter_code
_entity_poly.pdbx_strand_id
1 'polypeptide(L)'
;TGRPVDTLHKHKDKVEEIVKELPGQLIIKEYAPGQATVNTIRGHIQKCSDLEFKPDLIIIDYVDLLSSKKRSQDRKGEIDDIYVSTKGLAKELQLPIWSVSQVNRAGAKDDVIEGDKAAGSYDKIMITDVAISLSRKKEDKVNGTGRFHIMKNRYGMDGMTFSVVADTSTGHFEVTDHHFDDSDSPGPIQQIDGTNMNTLDRDLLAQQFFQLNT
;
A
#
# COMPACT_ATOMS: atom_id res chain seq x y z
N THR A 1 5.88 10.71 14.80
CA THR A 1 5.54 11.48 16.01
C THR A 1 5.61 10.64 17.28
N GLY A 2 5.56 9.29 17.19
CA GLY A 2 5.52 8.36 18.33
C GLY A 2 4.30 8.52 19.26
N ARG A 3 3.28 9.23 18.81
CA ARG A 3 2.05 9.49 19.58
C ARG A 3 0.91 8.63 19.06
N PRO A 4 -0.06 8.22 19.92
CA PRO A 4 -1.25 7.53 19.51
C PRO A 4 -2.03 8.31 18.43
N VAL A 5 -2.49 7.61 17.39
CA VAL A 5 -3.17 8.22 16.22
C VAL A 5 -4.44 8.97 16.64
N ASP A 6 -5.18 8.44 17.61
CA ASP A 6 -6.40 9.03 18.14
C ASP A 6 -6.20 10.36 18.88
N THR A 7 -4.95 10.67 19.26
CA THR A 7 -4.60 11.93 19.94
C THR A 7 -4.00 12.98 19.00
N LEU A 8 -3.74 12.67 17.73
CA LEU A 8 -3.09 13.60 16.79
C LEU A 8 -3.86 14.90 16.60
N HIS A 9 -5.20 14.87 16.64
CA HIS A 9 -6.03 16.05 16.55
C HIS A 9 -5.78 17.09 17.66
N LYS A 10 -5.27 16.64 18.83
CA LYS A 10 -4.88 17.52 19.96
C LYS A 10 -3.53 18.19 19.77
N HIS A 11 -2.80 17.81 18.73
CA HIS A 11 -1.44 18.26 18.44
C HIS A 11 -1.31 18.81 17.02
N LYS A 12 -2.38 19.45 16.53
CA LYS A 12 -2.48 19.93 15.15
C LYS A 12 -1.29 20.82 14.77
N ASP A 13 -0.96 21.80 15.62
CA ASP A 13 0.13 22.75 15.34
C ASP A 13 1.48 22.05 15.17
N LYS A 14 1.76 21.04 16.01
CA LYS A 14 2.98 20.26 15.91
C LYS A 14 3.00 19.36 14.67
N VAL A 15 1.86 18.81 14.28
CA VAL A 15 1.74 18.03 13.04
C VAL A 15 1.98 18.94 11.84
N GLU A 16 1.39 20.14 11.81
CA GLU A 16 1.59 21.11 10.75
C GLU A 16 3.06 21.57 10.63
N GLU A 17 3.75 21.76 11.77
CA GLU A 17 5.17 22.08 11.81
C GLU A 17 6.00 20.96 11.17
N ILE A 18 5.79 19.70 11.58
CA ILE A 18 6.49 18.53 11.02
C ILE A 18 6.22 18.38 9.52
N VAL A 19 4.96 18.55 9.10
CA VAL A 19 4.58 18.43 7.68
C VAL A 19 5.26 19.49 6.83
N LYS A 20 5.46 20.72 7.34
CA LYS A 20 6.18 21.79 6.62
C LYS A 20 7.66 21.50 6.44
N GLU A 21 8.26 20.68 7.31
CA GLU A 21 9.67 20.29 7.22
C GLU A 21 9.90 19.10 6.29
N LEU A 22 8.83 18.36 5.90
CA LEU A 22 8.95 17.23 4.99
C LEU A 22 9.34 17.69 3.58
N PRO A 23 10.30 17.02 2.93
CA PRO A 23 10.60 17.27 1.53
C PRO A 23 9.42 16.82 0.65
N GLY A 24 8.88 17.73 -0.16
CA GLY A 24 7.80 17.43 -1.09
C GLY A 24 6.43 17.98 -0.66
N GLN A 25 5.42 17.64 -1.43
CA GLN A 25 4.06 18.12 -1.26
C GLN A 25 3.07 16.96 -1.26
N LEU A 26 2.01 17.04 -0.47
CA LEU A 26 0.94 16.07 -0.39
C LEU A 26 -0.39 16.77 -0.64
N ILE A 27 -1.13 16.30 -1.64
CA ILE A 27 -2.52 16.70 -1.88
C ILE A 27 -3.44 15.54 -1.51
N ILE A 28 -4.40 15.77 -0.64
CA ILE A 28 -5.42 14.80 -0.26
C ILE A 28 -6.76 15.26 -0.83
N LYS A 29 -7.44 14.37 -1.54
CA LYS A 29 -8.77 14.60 -2.08
C LYS A 29 -9.69 13.47 -1.69
N GLU A 30 -10.77 13.80 -1.01
CA GLU A 30 -11.81 12.86 -0.62
C GLU A 30 -12.95 12.84 -1.64
N TYR A 31 -13.47 11.64 -1.89
CA TYR A 31 -14.68 11.37 -2.66
C TYR A 31 -15.57 10.40 -1.89
N ALA A 32 -16.86 10.60 -1.91
CA ALA A 32 -17.78 9.62 -1.33
C ALA A 32 -17.74 8.30 -2.13
N PRO A 33 -17.93 7.14 -1.48
CA PRO A 33 -17.93 5.85 -2.15
C PRO A 33 -18.88 5.82 -3.37
N GLY A 34 -18.38 5.29 -4.49
CA GLY A 34 -19.14 5.18 -5.72
C GLY A 34 -19.35 6.50 -6.49
N GLN A 35 -18.87 7.64 -6.02
CA GLN A 35 -18.99 8.92 -6.75
C GLN A 35 -17.80 9.22 -7.68
N ALA A 36 -16.65 8.62 -7.44
CA ALA A 36 -15.49 8.80 -8.30
C ALA A 36 -15.33 7.66 -9.28
N THR A 37 -14.89 8.00 -10.48
CA THR A 37 -14.44 7.07 -11.52
C THR A 37 -12.97 7.30 -11.79
N VAL A 38 -12.31 6.41 -12.53
CA VAL A 38 -10.93 6.62 -12.99
C VAL A 38 -10.79 7.95 -13.77
N ASN A 39 -11.82 8.37 -14.52
CA ASN A 39 -11.81 9.67 -15.18
C ASN A 39 -11.92 10.86 -14.22
N THR A 40 -12.63 10.70 -13.11
CA THR A 40 -12.68 11.72 -12.07
C THR A 40 -11.28 11.97 -11.50
N ILE A 41 -10.53 10.88 -11.26
CA ILE A 41 -9.13 10.96 -10.80
C ILE A 41 -8.25 11.62 -11.87
N ARG A 42 -8.36 11.21 -13.14
CA ARG A 42 -7.65 11.84 -14.26
C ARG A 42 -7.87 13.36 -14.30
N GLY A 43 -9.13 13.79 -14.23
CA GLY A 43 -9.48 15.22 -14.25
C GLY A 43 -8.96 15.98 -13.03
N HIS A 44 -8.85 15.32 -11.87
CA HIS A 44 -8.25 15.92 -10.68
C HIS A 44 -6.73 16.11 -10.85
N ILE A 45 -6.03 15.12 -11.37
CA ILE A 45 -4.59 15.20 -11.64
C ILE A 45 -4.29 16.29 -12.66
N GLN A 46 -5.12 16.43 -13.71
CA GLN A 46 -4.97 17.50 -14.67
C GLN A 46 -5.09 18.88 -14.01
N LYS A 47 -6.09 19.07 -13.13
CA LYS A 47 -6.23 20.32 -12.37
C LYS A 47 -5.05 20.60 -11.44
N CYS A 48 -4.45 19.56 -10.84
CA CYS A 48 -3.22 19.72 -10.06
C CYS A 48 -2.07 20.19 -10.94
N SER A 49 -1.93 19.61 -12.14
CA SER A 49 -0.91 20.03 -13.10
C SER A 49 -1.09 21.47 -13.59
N ASP A 50 -2.33 21.90 -13.79
CA ASP A 50 -2.66 23.29 -14.16
C ASP A 50 -2.29 24.29 -13.04
N LEU A 51 -2.19 23.80 -11.80
CA LEU A 51 -1.72 24.55 -10.62
C LEU A 51 -0.22 24.32 -10.34
N GLU A 52 0.53 23.86 -11.32
CA GLU A 52 1.98 23.57 -11.25
C GLU A 52 2.35 22.44 -10.27
N PHE A 53 1.37 21.68 -9.76
CA PHE A 53 1.62 20.49 -8.96
C PHE A 53 1.67 19.24 -9.86
N LYS A 54 2.86 18.65 -9.98
CA LYS A 54 3.08 17.40 -10.73
C LYS A 54 3.35 16.26 -9.73
N PRO A 55 2.42 15.31 -9.55
CA PRO A 55 2.65 14.21 -8.65
C PRO A 55 3.70 13.23 -9.20
N ASP A 56 4.50 12.64 -8.32
CA ASP A 56 5.41 11.53 -8.63
C ASP A 56 4.78 10.17 -8.29
N LEU A 57 3.74 10.18 -7.46
CA LEU A 57 3.02 8.99 -6.99
C LEU A 57 1.54 9.33 -6.77
N ILE A 58 0.69 8.40 -7.14
CA ILE A 58 -0.75 8.45 -6.86
C ILE A 58 -1.11 7.29 -5.92
N ILE A 59 -1.82 7.60 -4.82
CA ILE A 59 -2.34 6.60 -3.90
C ILE A 59 -3.87 6.69 -3.91
N ILE A 60 -4.54 5.55 -4.13
CA ILE A 60 -6.01 5.44 -4.14
C ILE A 60 -6.43 4.51 -2.99
N ASP A 61 -7.06 5.07 -1.98
CA ASP A 61 -7.59 4.31 -0.84
C ASP A 61 -9.14 4.26 -0.94
N TYR A 62 -9.71 3.21 -1.53
CA TYR A 62 -9.14 2.15 -2.33
C TYR A 62 -9.92 1.99 -3.65
N VAL A 63 -9.30 1.34 -4.63
CA VAL A 63 -9.82 1.25 -6.01
C VAL A 63 -11.18 0.57 -6.09
N ASP A 64 -11.49 -0.42 -5.24
CA ASP A 64 -12.77 -1.12 -5.25
C ASP A 64 -13.99 -0.22 -4.91
N LEU A 65 -13.78 0.99 -4.39
CA LEU A 65 -14.82 1.98 -4.13
C LEU A 65 -15.11 2.89 -5.33
N LEU A 66 -14.33 2.81 -6.37
CA LEU A 66 -14.59 3.57 -7.59
C LEU A 66 -15.81 2.99 -8.32
N SER A 67 -16.44 3.82 -9.12
CA SER A 67 -17.49 3.40 -10.05
C SER A 67 -16.90 3.07 -11.41
N SER A 68 -17.34 1.95 -12.01
CA SER A 68 -17.07 1.66 -13.41
C SER A 68 -17.88 2.59 -14.33
N LYS A 69 -17.31 2.91 -15.48
CA LYS A 69 -18.05 3.57 -16.58
C LYS A 69 -18.97 2.61 -17.30
N LYS A 70 -18.58 1.34 -17.37
CA LYS A 70 -19.36 0.29 -18.01
C LYS A 70 -20.29 -0.32 -16.97
N ARG A 71 -21.59 -0.26 -17.21
CA ARG A 71 -22.52 -1.09 -16.46
C ARG A 71 -22.33 -2.54 -16.89
N SER A 72 -21.72 -3.34 -16.03
CA SER A 72 -21.70 -4.78 -16.17
C SER A 72 -22.94 -5.39 -15.54
N GLN A 73 -23.32 -6.59 -15.99
CA GLN A 73 -24.42 -7.34 -15.36
C GLN A 73 -24.04 -7.89 -13.99
N ASP A 74 -22.74 -7.93 -13.70
CA ASP A 74 -22.23 -8.39 -12.42
C ASP A 74 -21.16 -7.43 -11.83
N ARG A 75 -21.03 -7.49 -10.52
CA ARG A 75 -20.07 -6.66 -9.75
C ARG A 75 -18.61 -7.02 -10.07
N LYS A 76 -18.34 -8.27 -10.45
CA LYS A 76 -16.99 -8.72 -10.77
C LYS A 76 -16.47 -8.01 -12.02
N GLY A 77 -17.27 -8.00 -13.11
CA GLY A 77 -16.89 -7.33 -14.35
C GLY A 77 -16.71 -5.81 -14.19
N GLU A 78 -17.47 -5.17 -13.28
CA GLU A 78 -17.28 -3.75 -12.96
C GLU A 78 -15.93 -3.52 -12.28
N ILE A 79 -15.55 -4.37 -11.32
CA ILE A 79 -14.27 -4.27 -10.62
C ILE A 79 -13.11 -4.49 -11.59
N ASP A 80 -13.18 -5.50 -12.45
CA ASP A 80 -12.14 -5.78 -13.44
C ASP A 80 -11.94 -4.58 -14.40
N ASP A 81 -13.03 -3.96 -14.85
CA ASP A 81 -12.96 -2.74 -15.68
C ASP A 81 -12.28 -1.59 -14.95
N ILE A 82 -12.55 -1.41 -13.65
CA ILE A 82 -11.90 -0.38 -12.84
C ILE A 82 -10.39 -0.62 -12.74
N TYR A 83 -9.95 -1.86 -12.49
CA TYR A 83 -8.53 -2.20 -12.40
C TYR A 83 -7.81 -2.01 -13.74
N VAL A 84 -8.40 -2.48 -14.84
CA VAL A 84 -7.87 -2.28 -16.21
C VAL A 84 -7.77 -0.79 -16.53
N SER A 85 -8.80 -0.01 -16.20
CA SER A 85 -8.83 1.44 -16.44
C SER A 85 -7.80 2.18 -15.59
N THR A 86 -7.60 1.76 -14.34
CA THR A 86 -6.58 2.32 -13.43
C THR A 86 -5.17 2.02 -13.95
N LYS A 87 -4.93 0.79 -14.43
CA LYS A 87 -3.69 0.42 -15.09
C LYS A 87 -3.43 1.25 -16.35
N GLY A 88 -4.49 1.48 -17.13
CA GLY A 88 -4.43 2.37 -18.31
C GLY A 88 -4.03 3.80 -17.92
N LEU A 89 -4.63 4.33 -16.85
CA LEU A 89 -4.31 5.66 -16.34
C LEU A 89 -2.84 5.78 -15.88
N ALA A 90 -2.31 4.77 -15.18
CA ALA A 90 -0.91 4.76 -14.77
C ALA A 90 0.05 4.83 -15.96
N LYS A 91 -0.25 4.07 -17.03
CA LYS A 91 0.54 4.10 -18.27
C LYS A 91 0.41 5.42 -19.02
N GLU A 92 -0.78 5.99 -19.09
CA GLU A 92 -1.05 7.28 -19.75
C GLU A 92 -0.28 8.41 -19.08
N LEU A 93 -0.30 8.44 -17.75
CA LEU A 93 0.37 9.48 -16.96
C LEU A 93 1.86 9.22 -16.77
N GLN A 94 2.36 8.01 -17.06
CA GLN A 94 3.72 7.57 -16.74
C GLN A 94 4.04 7.70 -15.24
N LEU A 95 3.04 7.41 -14.40
CA LEU A 95 3.12 7.53 -12.94
C LEU A 95 2.74 6.21 -12.26
N PRO A 96 3.44 5.85 -11.17
CA PRO A 96 3.02 4.73 -10.35
C PRO A 96 1.69 5.04 -9.64
N ILE A 97 0.78 4.06 -9.64
CA ILE A 97 -0.46 4.11 -8.88
C ILE A 97 -0.46 2.97 -7.87
N TRP A 98 -0.54 3.30 -6.59
CA TRP A 98 -0.71 2.35 -5.51
C TRP A 98 -2.16 2.33 -5.05
N SER A 99 -2.67 1.14 -4.75
CA SER A 99 -3.98 1.00 -4.13
C SER A 99 -4.00 -0.20 -3.18
N VAL A 100 -4.93 -0.17 -2.26
CA VAL A 100 -5.24 -1.30 -1.40
C VAL A 100 -6.51 -2.00 -1.87
N SER A 101 -6.66 -3.27 -1.56
CA SER A 101 -7.87 -4.05 -1.77
C SER A 101 -8.09 -4.94 -0.56
N GLN A 102 -9.34 -5.10 -0.17
CA GLN A 102 -9.68 -5.99 0.94
C GLN A 102 -9.78 -7.44 0.45
N VAL A 103 -9.18 -8.34 1.19
CA VAL A 103 -9.33 -9.78 0.97
C VAL A 103 -10.64 -10.24 1.61
N ASN A 104 -11.36 -11.15 0.94
CA ASN A 104 -12.57 -11.73 1.49
C ASN A 104 -12.25 -12.66 2.69
N ARG A 105 -13.29 -13.00 3.49
CA ARG A 105 -13.16 -13.76 4.74
C ARG A 105 -12.54 -15.16 4.59
N ALA A 106 -12.57 -15.75 3.41
CA ALA A 106 -11.98 -17.07 3.16
C ALA A 106 -10.44 -17.00 3.18
N GLY A 107 -9.83 -16.01 2.54
CA GLY A 107 -8.39 -15.78 2.57
C GLY A 107 -7.85 -15.25 3.91
N ALA A 108 -8.71 -14.69 4.77
CA ALA A 108 -8.31 -14.13 6.07
C ALA A 108 -7.94 -15.19 7.13
N LYS A 109 -8.08 -16.48 6.83
CA LYS A 109 -7.73 -17.59 7.77
C LYS A 109 -6.33 -18.15 7.53
N ASP A 110 -5.73 -17.87 6.39
CA ASP A 110 -4.42 -18.39 6.03
C ASP A 110 -3.29 -17.53 6.63
N ASP A 111 -2.15 -18.16 6.92
CA ASP A 111 -0.97 -17.48 7.44
C ASP A 111 -0.40 -16.50 6.43
N VAL A 112 -0.35 -16.94 5.18
CA VAL A 112 0.05 -16.15 4.02
C VAL A 112 -1.11 -16.16 3.02
N ILE A 113 -1.49 -14.98 2.56
CA ILE A 113 -2.55 -14.86 1.55
C ILE A 113 -1.87 -15.01 0.19
N GLU A 114 -2.00 -16.20 -0.39
CA GLU A 114 -1.58 -16.48 -1.77
C GLU A 114 -2.63 -16.01 -2.78
N GLY A 115 -2.18 -15.66 -3.97
CA GLY A 115 -3.04 -15.05 -5.01
C GLY A 115 -4.20 -15.93 -5.48
N ASP A 116 -4.05 -17.26 -5.46
CA ASP A 116 -5.05 -18.25 -5.86
C ASP A 116 -6.19 -18.43 -4.83
N LYS A 117 -5.88 -18.20 -3.55
CA LYS A 117 -6.83 -18.33 -2.43
C LYS A 117 -7.65 -17.05 -2.20
N ALA A 118 -7.25 -15.94 -2.78
CA ALA A 118 -8.00 -14.69 -2.72
C ALA A 118 -9.18 -14.73 -3.72
N ALA A 119 -10.21 -15.54 -3.41
CA ALA A 119 -11.37 -15.74 -4.30
C ALA A 119 -11.97 -14.39 -4.77
N GLY A 120 -12.00 -14.16 -6.08
CA GLY A 120 -12.39 -12.89 -6.70
C GLY A 120 -11.29 -11.83 -6.77
N SER A 121 -10.10 -12.09 -6.22
CA SER A 121 -8.96 -11.16 -6.26
C SER A 121 -7.87 -11.60 -7.24
N TYR A 122 -7.91 -12.84 -7.74
CA TYR A 122 -6.90 -13.36 -8.68
C TYR A 122 -6.79 -12.49 -9.94
N ASP A 123 -7.92 -12.13 -10.54
CA ASP A 123 -7.96 -11.30 -11.75
C ASP A 123 -7.36 -9.90 -11.48
N LYS A 124 -7.62 -9.33 -10.30
CA LYS A 124 -7.02 -8.06 -9.86
C LYS A 124 -5.49 -8.15 -9.78
N ILE A 125 -4.96 -9.24 -9.18
CA ILE A 125 -3.53 -9.50 -9.07
C ILE A 125 -2.91 -9.65 -10.47
N MET A 126 -3.60 -10.33 -11.39
CA MET A 126 -3.10 -10.51 -12.76
C MET A 126 -2.94 -9.20 -13.53
N ILE A 127 -3.79 -8.21 -13.26
CA ILE A 127 -3.73 -6.89 -13.90
C ILE A 127 -2.57 -6.04 -13.35
N THR A 128 -2.22 -6.18 -12.07
CA THR A 128 -1.18 -5.36 -11.41
C THR A 128 0.24 -5.77 -11.84
N ASP A 129 1.22 -4.88 -11.67
CA ASP A 129 2.65 -5.19 -11.87
C ASP A 129 3.26 -5.78 -10.61
N VAL A 130 2.87 -5.28 -9.46
CA VAL A 130 3.29 -5.74 -8.14
C VAL A 130 2.04 -5.94 -7.30
N ALA A 131 1.96 -7.06 -6.60
CA ALA A 131 0.91 -7.35 -5.63
C ALA A 131 1.54 -7.86 -4.33
N ILE A 132 1.10 -7.28 -3.23
CA ILE A 132 1.61 -7.57 -1.91
C ILE A 132 0.42 -7.90 -1.01
N SER A 133 0.53 -8.93 -0.19
CA SER A 133 -0.42 -9.17 0.88
C SER A 133 0.17 -8.80 2.22
N LEU A 134 -0.67 -8.24 3.08
CA LEU A 134 -0.39 -7.96 4.48
C LEU A 134 -1.38 -8.75 5.33
N SER A 135 -0.89 -9.70 6.11
CA SER A 135 -1.71 -10.55 6.95
C SER A 135 -1.33 -10.44 8.42
N ARG A 136 -2.35 -10.49 9.29
CA ARG A 136 -2.20 -10.47 10.75
C ARG A 136 -3.26 -11.37 11.38
N LYS A 137 -2.84 -12.38 12.10
CA LYS A 137 -3.71 -13.23 12.93
C LYS A 137 -4.08 -12.52 14.24
N LYS A 138 -4.88 -13.20 15.07
CA LYS A 138 -5.24 -12.71 16.41
C LYS A 138 -4.02 -12.51 17.30
N GLU A 139 -3.12 -13.48 17.28
CA GLU A 139 -1.87 -13.47 18.02
C GLU A 139 -0.96 -12.34 17.57
N ASP A 140 -0.86 -12.13 16.26
CA ASP A 140 -0.08 -11.03 15.66
C ASP A 140 -0.59 -9.66 16.11
N LYS A 141 -1.90 -9.50 16.24
CA LYS A 141 -2.50 -8.23 16.70
C LYS A 141 -2.15 -7.92 18.15
N VAL A 142 -2.00 -8.95 18.98
CA VAL A 142 -1.58 -8.79 20.38
C VAL A 142 -0.09 -8.48 20.47
N ASN A 143 0.71 -9.17 19.64
CA ASN A 143 2.18 -9.06 19.66
C ASN A 143 2.72 -7.89 18.82
N GLY A 144 1.88 -7.16 18.09
CA GLY A 144 2.32 -6.10 17.20
C GLY A 144 3.09 -6.62 15.98
N THR A 145 2.79 -7.84 15.51
CA THR A 145 3.47 -8.49 14.38
C THR A 145 2.55 -8.66 13.17
N GLY A 146 3.10 -9.15 12.07
CA GLY A 146 2.38 -9.51 10.86
C GLY A 146 3.30 -10.11 9.81
N ARG A 147 2.74 -10.38 8.63
CA ARG A 147 3.46 -10.94 7.48
C ARG A 147 3.24 -10.07 6.27
N PHE A 148 4.32 -9.75 5.60
CA PHE A 148 4.37 -9.04 4.33
C PHE A 148 4.81 -10.03 3.26
N HIS A 149 3.93 -10.39 2.34
CA HIS A 149 4.22 -11.38 1.31
C HIS A 149 4.10 -10.76 -0.09
N ILE A 150 5.12 -10.96 -0.92
CA ILE A 150 5.16 -10.52 -2.30
C ILE A 150 4.47 -11.59 -3.16
N MET A 151 3.17 -11.42 -3.42
CA MET A 151 2.38 -12.36 -4.22
C MET A 151 2.75 -12.35 -5.71
N LYS A 152 3.19 -11.19 -6.21
CA LYS A 152 3.57 -10.99 -7.61
C LYS A 152 4.55 -9.83 -7.72
N ASN A 153 5.57 -10.02 -8.52
CA ASN A 153 6.49 -8.94 -8.90
C ASN A 153 6.92 -9.12 -10.36
N ARG A 154 6.44 -8.28 -11.26
CA ARG A 154 6.78 -8.35 -12.68
C ARG A 154 8.25 -7.99 -12.96
N TYR A 155 8.89 -7.27 -12.05
CA TYR A 155 10.23 -6.71 -12.24
C TYR A 155 11.31 -7.41 -11.42
N GLY A 156 10.94 -8.41 -10.63
CA GLY A 156 11.90 -9.11 -9.78
C GLY A 156 11.32 -10.40 -9.19
N MET A 157 11.89 -10.86 -8.09
CA MET A 157 11.44 -12.06 -7.40
C MET A 157 10.10 -11.85 -6.71
N ASP A 158 9.27 -12.87 -6.69
CA ASP A 158 8.03 -12.98 -5.93
C ASP A 158 8.05 -14.24 -5.03
N GLY A 159 6.96 -14.47 -4.30
CA GLY A 159 6.87 -15.60 -3.38
C GLY A 159 7.60 -15.42 -2.03
N MET A 160 8.25 -14.28 -1.80
CA MET A 160 8.96 -14.00 -0.55
C MET A 160 8.02 -13.49 0.53
N THR A 161 8.21 -13.97 1.75
CA THR A 161 7.48 -13.51 2.94
C THR A 161 8.46 -12.92 3.95
N PHE A 162 8.11 -11.76 4.48
CA PHE A 162 8.89 -11.04 5.49
C PHE A 162 8.04 -10.86 6.76
N SER A 163 8.69 -10.86 7.89
CA SER A 163 8.07 -10.49 9.16
C SER A 163 7.84 -8.97 9.21
N VAL A 164 6.79 -8.58 9.91
CA VAL A 164 6.39 -7.16 10.07
C VAL A 164 6.23 -6.86 11.55
N VAL A 165 6.74 -5.70 11.95
CA VAL A 165 6.36 -5.04 13.20
C VAL A 165 5.30 -3.99 12.86
N ALA A 166 4.14 -4.06 13.53
CA ALA A 166 3.03 -3.16 13.24
C ALA A 166 2.28 -2.76 14.52
N ASP A 167 2.47 -1.51 14.92
CA ASP A 167 1.69 -0.89 15.99
C ASP A 167 0.63 0.04 15.39
N THR A 168 -0.60 -0.43 15.37
CA THR A 168 -1.73 0.34 14.84
C THR A 168 -2.13 1.52 15.71
N SER A 169 -1.69 1.57 16.98
CA SER A 169 -1.98 2.69 17.87
C SER A 169 -1.17 3.94 17.55
N THR A 170 0.06 3.75 17.11
CA THR A 170 0.97 4.84 16.70
C THR A 170 1.09 4.98 15.19
N GLY A 171 0.56 4.02 14.42
CA GLY A 171 0.74 3.93 12.97
C GLY A 171 2.14 3.48 12.57
N HIS A 172 2.91 2.88 13.51
CA HIS A 172 4.24 2.34 13.20
C HIS A 172 4.10 1.06 12.38
N PHE A 173 4.85 0.98 11.30
CA PHE A 173 4.90 -0.17 10.41
C PHE A 173 6.33 -0.34 9.88
N GLU A 174 6.90 -1.52 10.08
CA GLU A 174 8.25 -1.85 9.66
C GLU A 174 8.31 -3.27 9.12
N VAL A 175 8.87 -3.45 7.94
CA VAL A 175 9.19 -4.76 7.36
C VAL A 175 10.60 -5.12 7.80
N THR A 176 10.75 -6.29 8.42
CA THR A 176 12.06 -6.74 8.91
C THR A 176 12.78 -7.56 7.84
N ASP A 177 14.11 -7.63 7.93
CA ASP A 177 14.95 -8.40 7.01
C ASP A 177 14.85 -9.92 7.21
N HIS A 178 14.11 -10.38 8.22
CA HIS A 178 13.92 -11.80 8.47
C HIS A 178 12.88 -12.37 7.51
N HIS A 179 13.29 -13.34 6.70
CA HIS A 179 12.35 -14.19 5.99
C HIS A 179 11.47 -14.92 7.00
N PHE A 180 10.17 -14.91 6.78
CA PHE A 180 9.25 -15.69 7.57
C PHE A 180 9.36 -17.16 7.15
N ASP A 181 9.89 -18.01 8.04
CA ASP A 181 9.78 -19.46 7.92
C ASP A 181 8.59 -19.92 8.78
N ASP A 182 7.79 -20.87 8.29
CA ASP A 182 6.62 -21.42 9.01
C ASP A 182 6.97 -22.01 10.39
N SER A 183 8.27 -22.23 10.66
CA SER A 183 8.81 -22.69 11.94
C SER A 183 9.02 -21.56 12.97
N ASP A 184 9.05 -20.29 12.52
CA ASP A 184 9.32 -19.14 13.37
C ASP A 184 8.01 -18.48 13.81
N SER A 185 7.44 -18.95 14.90
CA SER A 185 6.48 -18.12 15.64
C SER A 185 7.26 -16.98 16.31
N PRO A 186 7.03 -15.70 15.96
CA PRO A 186 7.77 -14.61 16.59
C PRO A 186 7.46 -14.59 18.09
N GLY A 187 8.49 -14.76 18.90
CA GLY A 187 8.40 -14.54 20.34
C GLY A 187 8.05 -13.09 20.66
N PRO A 188 7.65 -12.77 21.89
CA PRO A 188 7.27 -11.43 22.30
C PRO A 188 8.41 -10.45 22.02
N ILE A 189 8.09 -9.35 21.37
CA ILE A 189 9.04 -8.30 20.97
C ILE A 189 9.69 -7.73 22.22
N GLN A 190 11.00 -7.93 22.37
CA GLN A 190 11.80 -7.06 23.21
C GLN A 190 11.81 -5.68 22.52
N GLN A 191 11.46 -4.62 23.24
CA GLN A 191 11.48 -3.25 22.74
C GLN A 191 12.83 -2.98 22.09
N ILE A 192 12.83 -2.83 20.76
CA ILE A 192 14.02 -2.44 20.01
C ILE A 192 14.15 -0.93 20.22
N ASP A 193 15.21 -0.55 20.92
CA ASP A 193 15.62 0.84 21.08
C ASP A 193 15.96 1.42 19.71
N GLY A 194 15.24 2.48 19.31
CA GLY A 194 15.20 3.02 17.94
C GLY A 194 16.46 3.74 17.44
N THR A 195 17.66 3.31 17.87
CA THR A 195 18.93 4.04 17.60
C THR A 195 19.88 3.36 16.60
N ASN A 196 19.54 2.22 15.97
CA ASN A 196 20.44 1.56 15.03
C ASN A 196 19.76 1.17 13.69
N MET A 197 19.34 2.16 12.90
CA MET A 197 19.21 1.98 11.46
C MET A 197 20.46 2.49 10.78
N ASN A 198 21.28 1.57 10.25
CA ASN A 198 22.43 1.91 9.42
C ASN A 198 21.96 2.66 8.18
N THR A 199 22.31 3.93 8.07
CA THR A 199 22.11 4.80 6.90
C THR A 199 22.74 4.25 5.61
N LEU A 200 23.69 3.31 5.72
CA LEU A 200 24.39 2.66 4.61
C LEU A 200 23.49 1.77 3.72
N ASP A 201 22.47 1.14 4.29
CA ASP A 201 21.60 0.24 3.51
C ASP A 201 20.56 0.98 2.66
N ARG A 202 20.14 2.18 3.08
CA ARG A 202 19.24 3.03 2.31
C ARG A 202 19.88 3.57 1.03
N ASP A 203 21.14 3.96 1.11
CA ASP A 203 21.89 4.49 -0.03
C ASP A 203 22.23 3.39 -1.04
N LEU A 204 22.46 2.15 -0.58
CA LEU A 204 22.72 1.00 -1.45
C LEU A 204 21.47 0.60 -2.25
N LEU A 205 20.28 0.59 -1.61
CA LEU A 205 19.01 0.33 -2.27
C LEU A 205 18.65 1.43 -3.28
N ALA A 206 18.90 2.68 -2.94
CA ALA A 206 18.70 3.80 -3.85
C ALA A 206 19.63 3.70 -5.07
N GLN A 207 20.91 3.34 -4.90
CA GLN A 207 21.86 3.17 -5.99
C GLN A 207 21.50 2.00 -6.92
N GLN A 208 20.99 0.89 -6.39
CA GLN A 208 20.53 -0.23 -7.22
C GLN A 208 19.29 0.14 -8.04
N PHE A 209 18.38 0.95 -7.50
CA PHE A 209 17.20 1.44 -8.23
C PHE A 209 17.57 2.39 -9.38
N PHE A 210 18.60 3.22 -9.22
CA PHE A 210 19.06 4.14 -10.27
C PHE A 210 19.86 3.44 -11.38
N GLN A 211 20.55 2.33 -11.11
CA GLN A 211 21.30 1.58 -12.13
C GLN A 211 20.42 0.73 -13.07
N LEU A 212 19.17 0.48 -12.74
CA LEU A 212 18.23 -0.27 -13.58
C LEU A 212 17.46 0.60 -14.58
N ASN A 213 17.64 1.93 -14.54
CA ASN A 213 16.92 2.89 -15.38
C ASN A 213 17.84 3.73 -16.30
N THR A 214 19.08 3.32 -16.50
CA THR A 214 19.97 3.79 -17.58
C THR A 214 20.22 2.66 -18.58
#